data_40db9b7c6910f8d5c1517105fa2b05d4
#
_entry.id   40db9b7c6910f8d5c1517105fa2b05d4
#
_cell.length_a   1.000
_cell.length_b   1.000
_cell.length_c   1.000
_cell.angle_alpha   90.00
_cell.angle_beta   90.00
_cell.angle_gamma   90.00
#
_symmetry.space_group_name_H-M   'P 1'
#
loop_
_entity.id
_entity.type
_entity.pdbx_description
1 polymer ?
#
loop_
_entity_poly.entity_id
_entity_poly.type
_entity_poly.pdbx_seq_one_letter_code
_entity_poly.pdbx_strand_id
1 'polypeptide(L)'
;MEELHQVVSVKEALEIEAARISISSLASLATIGELDHLGGGLDLIPSLMLTLAATDYEKGQYTIENAHASIGYYASLAALGYVDRDSVVHKFRRGLDIPGHVSWVPGGTQLNGGRLGVMVPVAAGQAMGMRARDPQSWVVCHCGDAGWIA
;
A
#
# COMPACT_ATOMS: atom_id res chain seq x y z
N MET A 1 24.08 -4.92 15.64
CA MET A 1 23.08 -6.00 15.80
C MET A 1 21.88 -5.56 16.61
N GLU A 2 22.07 -4.79 17.67
CA GLU A 2 20.97 -4.28 18.51
C GLU A 2 20.04 -3.30 17.77
N GLU A 3 20.58 -2.37 16.98
CA GLU A 3 19.79 -1.47 16.11
C GLU A 3 18.97 -2.24 15.07
N LEU A 4 19.53 -3.29 14.46
CA LEU A 4 18.82 -4.10 13.48
C LEU A 4 17.65 -4.86 14.13
N HIS A 5 17.84 -5.37 15.35
CA HIS A 5 16.78 -6.02 16.13
C HIS A 5 15.65 -5.05 16.49
N GLN A 6 15.99 -3.81 16.82
CA GLN A 6 15.00 -2.78 17.14
C GLN A 6 14.19 -2.37 15.91
N VAL A 7 14.81 -2.22 14.75
CA VAL A 7 14.12 -1.92 13.49
C VAL A 7 13.17 -3.06 13.07
N VAL A 8 13.61 -4.31 13.20
CA VAL A 8 12.77 -5.48 12.89
C VAL A 8 11.55 -5.53 13.82
N SER A 9 11.72 -5.31 15.12
CA SER A 9 10.61 -5.34 16.07
C SER A 9 9.59 -4.22 15.86
N VAL A 10 10.02 -3.03 15.47
CA VAL A 10 9.12 -1.91 15.12
C VAL A 10 8.34 -2.25 13.85
N LYS A 11 8.98 -2.77 12.82
CA LYS A 11 8.33 -3.20 11.57
C LYS A 11 7.25 -4.25 11.85
N GLU A 12 7.56 -5.29 12.65
CA GLU A 12 6.60 -6.32 13.00
C GLU A 12 5.40 -5.75 13.77
N ALA A 13 5.62 -4.83 14.70
CA ALA A 13 4.53 -4.17 15.42
C ALA A 13 3.63 -3.36 14.47
N LEU A 14 4.19 -2.66 13.50
CA LEU A 14 3.44 -1.92 12.49
C LEU A 14 2.67 -2.85 11.54
N GLU A 15 3.24 -3.99 11.16
CA GLU A 15 2.55 -5.02 10.37
C GLU A 15 1.33 -5.60 11.11
N ILE A 16 1.50 -5.90 12.39
CA ILE A 16 0.40 -6.39 13.25
C ILE A 16 -0.70 -5.33 13.36
N GLU A 17 -0.35 -4.07 13.56
CA GLU A 17 -1.34 -2.99 13.66
C GLU A 17 -2.06 -2.77 12.32
N ALA A 18 -1.35 -2.77 11.20
CA ALA A 18 -1.96 -2.69 9.87
C ALA A 18 -2.92 -3.87 9.60
N ALA A 19 -2.52 -5.08 9.99
CA ALA A 19 -3.39 -6.26 9.87
C ALA A 19 -4.66 -6.12 10.74
N ARG A 20 -4.55 -5.61 11.96
CA ARG A 20 -5.70 -5.35 12.84
C ARG A 20 -6.65 -4.31 12.24
N ILE A 21 -6.12 -3.22 11.70
CA ILE A 21 -6.92 -2.19 11.02
C ILE A 21 -7.64 -2.79 9.82
N SER A 22 -6.95 -3.57 8.99
CA SER A 22 -7.54 -4.25 7.83
C SER A 22 -8.69 -5.17 8.22
N ILE A 23 -8.47 -6.04 9.22
CA ILE A 23 -9.49 -6.97 9.71
C ILE A 23 -10.68 -6.21 10.29
N SER A 24 -10.45 -5.14 11.06
CA SER A 24 -11.52 -4.32 11.63
C SER A 24 -12.35 -3.63 10.55
N SER A 25 -11.70 -3.13 9.50
CA SER A 25 -12.36 -2.53 8.34
C SER A 25 -13.21 -3.55 7.56
N LEU A 26 -12.67 -4.74 7.30
CA LEU A 26 -13.38 -5.81 6.64
C LEU A 26 -14.57 -6.30 7.47
N ALA A 27 -14.41 -6.44 8.79
CA ALA A 27 -15.51 -6.76 9.70
C ALA A 27 -16.60 -5.68 9.67
N SER A 28 -16.22 -4.40 9.62
CA SER A 28 -17.14 -3.27 9.48
C SER A 28 -17.91 -3.31 8.14
N LEU A 29 -17.27 -3.70 7.04
CA LEU A 29 -17.96 -3.93 5.75
C LEU A 29 -18.92 -5.12 5.80
N ALA A 30 -18.54 -6.18 6.49
CA ALA A 30 -19.39 -7.36 6.65
C ALA A 30 -20.72 -7.04 7.33
N THR A 31 -20.74 -6.07 8.27
CA THR A 31 -21.98 -5.66 8.96
C THR A 31 -23.03 -5.04 8.05
N ILE A 32 -22.62 -4.56 6.88
CA ILE A 32 -23.53 -3.96 5.87
C ILE A 32 -23.67 -4.83 4.61
N GLY A 33 -23.15 -6.05 4.63
CA GLY A 33 -23.24 -6.98 3.50
C GLY A 33 -22.35 -6.64 2.29
N GLU A 34 -21.37 -5.74 2.45
CA GLU A 34 -20.49 -5.27 1.37
C GLU A 34 -19.15 -6.04 1.29
N LEU A 35 -19.01 -7.12 2.03
CA LEU A 35 -17.79 -7.92 2.05
C LEU A 35 -17.79 -9.01 0.99
N ASP A 36 -16.99 -8.85 -0.06
CA ASP A 36 -16.81 -9.83 -1.12
C ASP A 36 -15.58 -10.73 -0.91
N HIS A 37 -14.48 -10.15 -0.42
CA HIS A 37 -13.18 -10.82 -0.26
C HIS A 37 -12.52 -10.49 1.07
N LEU A 38 -12.04 -11.52 1.77
CA LEU A 38 -11.33 -11.37 3.05
C LEU A 38 -9.81 -11.13 2.87
N GLY A 39 -9.22 -11.70 1.83
CA GLY A 39 -7.76 -11.78 1.68
C GLY A 39 -7.10 -10.62 0.95
N GLY A 40 -7.86 -9.93 0.08
CA GLY A 40 -7.28 -8.94 -0.81
C GLY A 40 -6.69 -7.74 -0.07
N GLY A 41 -5.37 -7.71 0.06
CA GLY A 41 -4.65 -6.60 0.65
C GLY A 41 -3.89 -6.93 1.93
N LEU A 42 -4.24 -8.00 2.65
CA LEU A 42 -3.45 -8.44 3.80
C LEU A 42 -2.05 -8.93 3.39
N ASP A 43 -1.96 -9.56 2.25
CA ASP A 43 -0.72 -10.02 1.61
C ASP A 43 0.23 -8.88 1.20
N LEU A 44 -0.31 -7.70 0.93
CA LEU A 44 0.48 -6.52 0.58
C LEU A 44 1.23 -5.92 1.78
N ILE A 45 0.71 -6.06 3.00
CA ILE A 45 1.19 -5.37 4.20
C ILE A 45 2.69 -5.60 4.45
N PRO A 46 3.23 -6.84 4.45
CA PRO A 46 4.65 -7.06 4.74
C PRO A 46 5.57 -6.39 3.71
N SER A 47 5.26 -6.53 2.42
CA SER A 47 6.07 -5.93 1.36
C SER A 47 5.95 -4.41 1.33
N LEU A 48 4.77 -3.87 1.62
CA LEU A 48 4.56 -2.43 1.68
C LEU A 48 5.27 -1.81 2.89
N MET A 49 5.25 -2.46 4.05
CA MET A 49 5.99 -1.97 5.23
C MET A 49 7.50 -1.95 5.00
N LEU A 50 8.05 -2.95 4.31
CA LEU A 50 9.46 -2.93 3.90
C LEU A 50 9.76 -1.77 2.94
N THR A 51 8.89 -1.58 1.96
CA THR A 51 9.03 -0.49 0.98
C THR A 51 8.99 0.87 1.67
N LEU A 52 8.01 1.09 2.55
CA LEU A 52 7.85 2.35 3.28
C LEU A 52 9.03 2.62 4.23
N ALA A 53 9.53 1.57 4.90
CA ALA A 53 10.71 1.68 5.76
C ALA A 53 12.00 2.02 4.99
N ALA A 54 12.10 1.57 3.74
CA ALA A 54 13.25 1.83 2.86
C ALA A 54 13.10 3.11 2.03
N THR A 55 11.90 3.70 1.98
CA THR A 55 11.63 4.84 1.10
C THR A 55 12.25 6.11 1.64
N ASP A 56 13.22 6.61 0.89
CA ASP A 56 13.58 8.02 0.87
C ASP A 56 12.79 8.67 -0.27
N TYR A 57 11.76 9.45 0.08
CA TYR A 57 10.83 10.04 -0.89
C TYR A 57 11.48 11.02 -1.87
N GLU A 58 12.73 11.44 -1.63
CA GLU A 58 13.50 12.22 -2.58
C GLU A 58 14.03 11.34 -3.73
N LYS A 59 14.42 10.09 -3.43
CA LYS A 59 15.06 9.17 -4.37
C LYS A 59 14.20 7.98 -4.77
N GLY A 60 13.30 7.57 -3.89
CA GLY A 60 12.46 6.39 -4.04
C GLY A 60 11.00 6.73 -4.24
N GLN A 61 10.35 5.99 -5.11
CA GLN A 61 8.90 6.01 -5.29
C GLN A 61 8.36 4.60 -5.27
N TYR A 62 7.08 4.47 -4.95
CA TYR A 62 6.40 3.19 -5.10
C TYR A 62 5.05 3.37 -5.78
N THR A 63 4.57 2.31 -6.40
CA THR A 63 3.26 2.23 -7.01
C THR A 63 2.65 0.85 -6.80
N ILE A 64 1.34 0.75 -6.92
CA ILE A 64 0.59 -0.47 -6.68
C ILE A 64 -0.25 -0.76 -7.94
N GLU A 65 0.07 -1.88 -8.60
CA GLU A 65 -0.65 -2.33 -9.79
C GLU A 65 -2.01 -2.94 -9.42
N ASN A 66 -2.05 -3.81 -8.41
CA ASN A 66 -3.25 -4.45 -7.90
C ASN A 66 -4.05 -3.51 -6.97
N ALA A 67 -4.63 -2.48 -7.54
CA ALA A 67 -5.31 -1.41 -6.78
C ALA A 67 -6.45 -1.91 -5.87
N HIS A 68 -7.00 -3.11 -6.10
CA HIS A 68 -7.99 -3.76 -5.24
C HIS A 68 -7.41 -4.23 -3.89
N ALA A 69 -6.08 -4.30 -3.74
CA ALA A 69 -5.40 -4.54 -2.46
C ALA A 69 -5.40 -3.30 -1.54
N SER A 70 -6.28 -2.35 -1.81
CA SER A 70 -6.34 -1.03 -1.18
C SER A 70 -6.51 -1.04 0.33
N ILE A 71 -7.18 -2.04 0.90
CA ILE A 71 -7.33 -2.10 2.36
C ILE A 71 -5.98 -2.27 3.07
N GLY A 72 -5.10 -3.13 2.56
CA GLY A 72 -3.74 -3.28 3.10
C GLY A 72 -2.92 -2.00 2.97
N TYR A 73 -3.08 -1.29 1.85
CA TYR A 73 -2.43 0.00 1.62
C TYR A 73 -2.88 1.06 2.63
N TYR A 74 -4.19 1.31 2.76
CA TYR A 74 -4.68 2.31 3.71
C TYR A 74 -4.40 1.93 5.16
N ALA A 75 -4.51 0.66 5.52
CA ALA A 75 -4.20 0.17 6.85
C ALA A 75 -2.71 0.35 7.20
N SER A 76 -1.81 0.11 6.25
CA SER A 76 -0.37 0.35 6.42
C SER A 76 -0.08 1.83 6.65
N LEU A 77 -0.68 2.72 5.86
CA LEU A 77 -0.54 4.16 6.04
C LEU A 77 -1.15 4.65 7.36
N ALA A 78 -2.25 4.03 7.81
CA ALA A 78 -2.85 4.35 9.10
C ALA A 78 -1.96 3.88 10.28
N ALA A 79 -1.36 2.70 10.18
CA ALA A 79 -0.40 2.22 11.19
C ALA A 79 0.83 3.13 11.30
N LEU A 80 1.24 3.77 10.19
CA LEU A 80 2.32 4.74 10.13
C LEU A 80 1.88 6.18 10.51
N GLY A 81 0.60 6.40 10.74
CA GLY A 81 0.05 7.71 11.13
C GLY A 81 -0.20 8.70 9.99
N TYR A 82 -0.12 8.28 8.73
CA TYR A 82 -0.42 9.14 7.58
C TYR A 82 -1.91 9.30 7.31
N VAL A 83 -2.71 8.32 7.68
CA VAL A 83 -4.17 8.29 7.48
C VAL A 83 -4.85 8.00 8.81
N ASP A 84 -6.01 8.63 9.02
CA ASP A 84 -6.78 8.39 10.23
C ASP A 84 -7.31 6.95 10.30
N ARG A 85 -6.98 6.26 11.39
CA ARG A 85 -7.35 4.86 11.63
C ARG A 85 -8.85 4.61 11.60
N ASP A 86 -9.61 5.48 12.27
CA ASP A 86 -11.06 5.31 12.38
C ASP A 86 -11.75 5.55 11.02
N SER A 87 -11.18 6.43 10.21
CA SER A 87 -11.62 6.60 8.81
C SER A 87 -11.39 5.32 8.00
N VAL A 88 -10.24 4.66 8.13
CA VAL A 88 -10.01 3.38 7.44
C VAL A 88 -11.00 2.31 7.90
N VAL A 89 -11.23 2.19 9.21
CA VAL A 89 -12.13 1.18 9.77
C VAL A 89 -13.59 1.42 9.37
N HIS A 90 -14.05 2.67 9.38
CA HIS A 90 -15.49 2.98 9.25
C HIS A 90 -15.90 3.53 7.89
N LYS A 91 -14.96 4.03 7.07
CA LYS A 91 -15.28 4.68 5.79
C LYS A 91 -14.75 3.94 4.56
N PHE A 92 -13.98 2.86 4.74
CA PHE A 92 -13.46 2.09 3.60
C PHE A 92 -14.61 1.65 2.69
N ARG A 93 -14.51 1.96 1.40
CA ARG A 93 -15.52 1.74 0.35
C ARG A 93 -16.88 2.43 0.57
N ARG A 94 -16.97 3.35 1.52
CA ARG A 94 -18.23 4.05 1.86
C ARG A 94 -18.24 5.51 1.44
N GLY A 95 -17.30 5.93 0.63
CA GLY A 95 -17.15 7.30 0.16
C GLY A 95 -15.92 7.47 -0.69
N LEU A 96 -15.56 8.73 -0.94
CA LEU A 96 -14.40 9.08 -1.77
C LEU A 96 -13.09 9.16 -0.97
N ASP A 97 -13.18 9.29 0.36
CA ASP A 97 -12.00 9.52 1.20
C ASP A 97 -11.10 8.28 1.29
N ILE A 98 -11.72 7.09 1.46
CA ILE A 98 -11.03 5.80 1.53
C ILE A 98 -11.70 4.84 0.52
N PRO A 99 -11.45 5.01 -0.78
CA PRO A 99 -12.11 4.23 -1.82
C PRO A 99 -11.65 2.78 -1.87
N GLY A 100 -12.40 1.92 -2.55
CA GLY A 100 -12.10 0.51 -2.72
C GLY A 100 -10.89 0.21 -3.63
N HIS A 101 -10.34 1.22 -4.28
CA HIS A 101 -9.09 1.15 -5.03
C HIS A 101 -8.06 2.08 -4.41
N VAL A 102 -6.78 1.76 -4.59
CA VAL A 102 -5.69 2.62 -4.13
C VAL A 102 -5.84 4.01 -4.72
N SER A 103 -5.79 5.02 -3.88
CA SER A 103 -5.82 6.42 -4.28
C SER A 103 -4.72 7.19 -3.55
N TRP A 104 -4.34 8.34 -4.10
CA TRP A 104 -3.38 9.20 -3.44
C TRP A 104 -3.93 9.69 -2.09
N VAL A 105 -3.10 9.58 -1.08
CA VAL A 105 -3.29 10.16 0.27
C VAL A 105 -1.91 10.58 0.78
N PRO A 106 -1.81 11.42 1.80
CA PRO A 106 -0.53 11.76 2.40
C PRO A 106 0.29 10.51 2.76
N GLY A 107 1.58 10.51 2.44
CA GLY A 107 2.47 9.35 2.60
C GLY A 107 2.25 8.21 1.60
N GLY A 108 1.24 8.32 0.73
CA GLY A 108 0.86 7.30 -0.23
C GLY A 108 1.53 7.42 -1.59
N THR A 109 1.19 6.48 -2.47
CA THR A 109 1.67 6.47 -3.85
C THR A 109 1.08 7.62 -4.67
N GLN A 110 1.87 8.20 -5.55
CA GLN A 110 1.42 9.22 -6.52
C GLN A 110 0.76 8.60 -7.76
N LEU A 111 1.14 7.37 -8.09
CA LEU A 111 0.62 6.61 -9.22
C LEU A 111 0.08 5.28 -8.74
N ASN A 112 -1.10 4.90 -9.17
CA ASN A 112 -1.75 3.67 -8.78
C ASN A 112 -2.41 2.98 -9.97
N GLY A 113 -2.55 1.66 -9.85
CA GLY A 113 -3.21 0.83 -10.82
C GLY A 113 -4.73 0.88 -10.71
N GLY A 114 -5.36 -0.13 -11.26
CA GLY A 114 -6.80 -0.33 -11.36
C GLY A 114 -7.14 -1.09 -12.63
N ARG A 115 -6.18 -1.12 -13.55
CA ARG A 115 -6.25 -1.90 -14.78
C ARG A 115 -5.01 -2.78 -14.87
N LEU A 116 -5.21 -4.09 -14.93
CA LEU A 116 -4.14 -5.08 -14.97
C LEU A 116 -3.15 -4.82 -16.12
N GLY A 117 -1.86 -5.03 -15.85
CA GLY A 117 -0.77 -4.92 -16.81
C GLY A 117 -0.30 -3.48 -17.09
N VAL A 118 -1.03 -2.45 -16.64
CA VAL A 118 -0.70 -1.06 -17.00
C VAL A 118 0.40 -0.48 -16.13
N MET A 119 0.40 -0.76 -14.82
CA MET A 119 1.32 -0.08 -13.90
C MET A 119 2.75 -0.57 -13.95
N VAL A 120 3.00 -1.79 -14.42
CA VAL A 120 4.37 -2.30 -14.59
C VAL A 120 5.15 -1.46 -15.61
N PRO A 121 4.69 -1.26 -16.85
CA PRO A 121 5.37 -0.39 -17.81
C PRO A 121 5.37 1.10 -17.37
N VAL A 122 4.34 1.57 -16.66
CA VAL A 122 4.33 2.93 -16.11
C VAL A 122 5.42 3.11 -15.06
N ALA A 123 5.58 2.16 -14.13
CA ALA A 123 6.64 2.18 -13.12
C ALA A 123 8.04 2.12 -13.77
N ALA A 124 8.20 1.33 -14.82
CA ALA A 124 9.44 1.31 -15.59
C ALA A 124 9.77 2.67 -16.22
N GLY A 125 8.80 3.30 -16.87
CA GLY A 125 8.95 4.65 -17.43
C GLY A 125 9.27 5.70 -16.35
N GLN A 126 8.60 5.63 -15.19
CA GLN A 126 8.89 6.47 -14.03
C GLN A 126 10.33 6.29 -13.55
N ALA A 127 10.77 5.05 -13.39
CA ALA A 127 12.15 4.74 -12.97
C ALA A 127 13.20 5.27 -13.97
N MET A 128 12.94 5.13 -15.25
CA MET A 128 13.82 5.69 -16.31
C MET A 128 13.89 7.20 -16.21
N GLY A 129 12.76 7.89 -16.06
CA GLY A 129 12.70 9.34 -15.94
C GLY A 129 13.36 9.87 -14.66
N MET A 130 13.21 9.18 -13.55
CA MET A 130 13.87 9.52 -12.28
C MET A 130 15.40 9.31 -12.37
N ARG A 131 15.85 8.18 -12.90
CA ARG A 131 17.28 7.84 -13.05
C ARG A 131 18.01 8.73 -14.05
N ALA A 132 17.33 9.31 -15.00
CA ALA A 132 17.92 10.32 -15.88
C ALA A 132 18.31 11.62 -15.13
N ARG A 133 17.68 11.89 -13.99
CA ARG A 133 17.97 13.04 -13.12
C ARG A 133 18.91 12.68 -11.97
N ASP A 134 18.66 11.54 -11.33
CA ASP A 134 19.50 10.96 -10.28
C ASP A 134 19.63 9.45 -10.52
N PRO A 135 20.84 8.95 -10.88
CA PRO A 135 21.10 7.53 -11.13
C PRO A 135 20.81 6.61 -9.94
N GLN A 136 20.74 7.15 -8.72
CA GLN A 136 20.43 6.40 -7.50
C GLN A 136 18.93 6.24 -7.26
N SER A 137 18.08 6.88 -8.06
CA SER A 137 16.63 6.79 -7.92
C SER A 137 16.11 5.39 -8.25
N TRP A 138 15.05 5.00 -7.58
CA TRP A 138 14.41 3.69 -7.73
C TRP A 138 12.89 3.80 -7.64
N VAL A 139 12.21 2.79 -8.17
CA VAL A 139 10.75 2.64 -8.08
C VAL A 139 10.44 1.19 -7.70
N VAL A 140 9.57 0.99 -6.72
CA VAL A 140 8.96 -0.30 -6.41
C VAL A 140 7.58 -0.35 -7.01
N CYS A 141 7.26 -1.41 -7.72
CA CYS A 141 5.91 -1.69 -8.21
C CYS A 141 5.38 -2.94 -7.51
N HIS A 142 4.38 -2.78 -6.65
CA HIS A 142 3.67 -3.92 -6.07
C HIS A 142 2.70 -4.46 -7.11
N CYS A 143 2.97 -5.66 -7.62
CA CYS A 143 2.23 -6.27 -8.71
C CYS A 143 1.74 -7.65 -8.30
N GLY A 144 0.48 -7.95 -8.57
CA GLY A 144 -0.06 -9.31 -8.48
C GLY A 144 0.32 -10.14 -9.71
N ASP A 145 0.14 -11.46 -9.61
CA ASP A 145 0.41 -12.41 -10.68
C ASP A 145 -0.37 -12.06 -11.97
N ALA A 146 -1.64 -11.75 -11.85
CA ALA A 146 -2.50 -11.38 -12.98
C ALA A 146 -2.03 -10.08 -13.66
N GLY A 147 -1.56 -9.10 -12.90
CA GLY A 147 -1.04 -7.85 -13.47
C GLY A 147 0.32 -8.02 -14.16
N TRP A 148 1.07 -9.03 -13.76
CA TRP A 148 2.37 -9.33 -14.36
C TRP A 148 2.26 -10.05 -15.71
N ILE A 149 1.21 -10.85 -15.91
CA ILE A 149 1.01 -11.62 -17.14
C ILE A 149 0.02 -10.97 -18.13
N ALA A 150 -0.63 -9.87 -17.74
CA ALA A 150 -1.53 -9.11 -18.60
C ALA A 150 -0.75 -8.16 -19.51
#